data_2354fa994511e71adb1582654cf858b0
#
_entry.id   2354fa994511e71adb1582654cf858b0
#
_cell.length_a   1.000
_cell.length_b   1.000
_cell.length_c   1.000
_cell.angle_alpha   90.00
_cell.angle_beta   90.00
_cell.angle_gamma   90.00
#
_symmetry.space_group_name_H-M   'P 1'
#
loop_
_entity.id
_entity.type
_entity.pdbx_description
1 polymer ?
#
loop_
_entity_poly.entity_id
_entity_poly.type
_entity_poly.pdbx_seq_one_letter_code
_entity_poly.pdbx_strand_id
1 'polypeptide(L)'
;MQNKEIGGEKSVNEKNVEVFNRYFPGCLSIENDNQLTLDVERLKALLGDFSEIKEEGYGLDFVGKKIALNQAFKKNNKILKPLNESTSKHILIKGDNLDALKILKQSYSEKIKMIYIDPPYNTKNDSFIYSDDFSQSNEEILKTLDYSKEKLDYIKNLFGSKCHSGWLSFMYPRLLLAKDLLKQDGVIFISIDDNEFAQLKLLCDEIFGERNFVAEMPRLVKRAGKSTNQIAKNHDYVLCYQKNSINFKQIDIDENDYPFKDEFYNERGGYRLNQALDSNTLGYVKSLDYIIEINGKNI
;
A
#
# COMPACT_ATOMS: atom_id res chain seq x y z
N MET A 1 -41.20 -28.03 -28.91
CA MET A 1 -40.46 -27.75 -27.66
C MET A 1 -39.22 -26.96 -28.05
N GLN A 2 -39.25 -25.65 -27.81
CA GLN A 2 -38.14 -24.76 -28.12
C GLN A 2 -37.11 -24.89 -26.96
N ASN A 3 -35.87 -25.29 -27.29
CA ASN A 3 -34.74 -25.22 -26.37
C ASN A 3 -34.43 -23.75 -26.12
N LYS A 4 -34.70 -23.26 -24.89
CA LYS A 4 -34.15 -22.02 -24.40
C LYS A 4 -32.67 -22.27 -24.10
N GLU A 5 -31.79 -21.73 -24.92
CA GLU A 5 -30.39 -21.56 -24.60
C GLU A 5 -30.30 -20.68 -23.35
N ILE A 6 -29.80 -21.24 -22.29
CA ILE A 6 -29.44 -20.50 -21.06
C ILE A 6 -28.18 -19.72 -21.42
N GLY A 7 -28.32 -18.42 -21.61
CA GLY A 7 -27.20 -17.54 -21.92
C GLY A 7 -26.10 -17.67 -20.87
N GLY A 8 -24.92 -18.06 -21.31
CA GLY A 8 -23.72 -18.15 -20.44
C GLY A 8 -23.45 -16.79 -19.80
N GLU A 9 -23.05 -16.81 -18.52
CA GLU A 9 -22.61 -15.59 -17.83
C GLU A 9 -21.45 -14.96 -18.60
N LYS A 10 -21.62 -13.66 -18.96
CA LYS A 10 -20.56 -12.88 -19.62
C LYS A 10 -19.29 -12.88 -18.78
N SER A 11 -18.14 -13.01 -19.43
CA SER A 11 -16.84 -12.90 -18.75
C SER A 11 -16.68 -11.52 -18.10
N VAL A 12 -15.80 -11.43 -17.09
CA VAL A 12 -15.50 -10.15 -16.41
C VAL A 12 -15.02 -9.09 -17.42
N ASN A 13 -14.25 -9.51 -18.42
CA ASN A 13 -13.76 -8.63 -19.47
C ASN A 13 -14.89 -8.11 -20.36
N GLU A 14 -15.85 -8.94 -20.74
CA GLU A 14 -17.02 -8.52 -21.51
C GLU A 14 -17.88 -7.52 -20.75
N LYS A 15 -18.10 -7.75 -19.43
CA LYS A 15 -18.79 -6.79 -18.57
C LYS A 15 -18.06 -5.46 -18.48
N ASN A 16 -16.73 -5.49 -18.34
CA ASN A 16 -15.91 -4.27 -18.28
C ASN A 16 -15.93 -3.50 -19.59
N VAL A 17 -15.88 -4.18 -20.73
CA VAL A 17 -16.00 -3.58 -22.06
C VAL A 17 -17.37 -2.93 -22.25
N GLU A 18 -18.46 -3.57 -21.80
CA GLU A 18 -19.80 -2.98 -21.84
C GLU A 18 -19.92 -1.72 -20.97
N VAL A 19 -19.37 -1.78 -19.73
CA VAL A 19 -19.34 -0.61 -18.83
C VAL A 19 -18.53 0.51 -19.45
N PHE A 20 -17.34 0.21 -19.99
CA PHE A 20 -16.50 1.20 -20.65
C PHE A 20 -17.23 1.84 -21.85
N ASN A 21 -17.80 1.03 -22.74
CA ASN A 21 -18.53 1.54 -23.91
C ASN A 21 -19.78 2.35 -23.54
N ARG A 22 -20.38 2.09 -22.38
CA ARG A 22 -21.51 2.87 -21.87
C ARG A 22 -21.11 4.30 -21.52
N TYR A 23 -19.95 4.49 -20.91
CA TYR A 23 -19.48 5.79 -20.47
C TYR A 23 -18.59 6.50 -21.50
N PHE A 24 -17.91 5.74 -22.35
CA PHE A 24 -17.00 6.23 -23.39
C PHE A 24 -17.34 5.62 -24.75
N PRO A 25 -18.49 5.97 -25.33
CA PRO A 25 -18.98 5.34 -26.53
C PRO A 25 -18.06 5.58 -27.73
N GLY A 26 -17.69 4.50 -28.41
CA GLY A 26 -16.86 4.51 -29.60
C GLY A 26 -15.36 4.71 -29.35
N CYS A 27 -14.91 4.69 -28.09
CA CYS A 27 -13.48 4.70 -27.77
C CYS A 27 -12.84 3.31 -27.89
N LEU A 28 -13.62 2.23 -27.94
CA LEU A 28 -13.12 0.88 -28.20
C LEU A 28 -13.58 0.42 -29.58
N SER A 29 -12.65 -0.05 -30.39
CA SER A 29 -12.89 -0.73 -31.67
C SER A 29 -12.32 -2.14 -31.65
N ILE A 30 -12.92 -3.02 -32.43
CA ILE A 30 -12.43 -4.40 -32.64
C ILE A 30 -11.85 -4.43 -34.04
N GLU A 31 -10.55 -4.68 -34.15
CA GLU A 31 -9.88 -4.90 -35.43
C GLU A 31 -10.06 -6.35 -35.93
N ASN A 32 -9.64 -6.62 -37.17
CA ASN A 32 -9.90 -7.86 -37.90
C ASN A 32 -9.39 -9.13 -37.18
N ASP A 33 -8.50 -9.01 -36.21
CA ASP A 33 -7.94 -10.11 -35.39
C ASP A 33 -8.62 -10.29 -34.03
N ASN A 34 -9.82 -9.75 -33.84
CA ASN A 34 -10.52 -9.76 -32.56
C ASN A 34 -9.76 -9.03 -31.41
N GLN A 35 -8.78 -8.18 -31.76
CA GLN A 35 -8.04 -7.38 -30.81
C GLN A 35 -8.78 -6.07 -30.51
N LEU A 36 -9.00 -5.80 -29.23
CA LEU A 36 -9.59 -4.55 -28.76
C LEU A 36 -8.56 -3.42 -28.87
N THR A 37 -8.88 -2.39 -29.63
CA THR A 37 -8.05 -1.19 -29.78
C THR A 37 -8.75 -0.01 -29.12
N LEU A 38 -7.99 0.79 -28.36
CA LEU A 38 -8.47 1.99 -27.70
C LEU A 38 -8.17 3.23 -28.54
N ASP A 39 -9.20 3.96 -28.93
CA ASP A 39 -9.08 5.29 -29.53
C ASP A 39 -8.80 6.32 -28.44
N VAL A 40 -7.52 6.61 -28.24
CA VAL A 40 -7.04 7.52 -27.18
C VAL A 40 -7.45 8.96 -27.45
N GLU A 41 -7.46 9.41 -28.70
CA GLU A 41 -7.83 10.77 -29.06
C GLU A 41 -9.32 11.04 -28.80
N ARG A 42 -10.17 10.07 -29.13
CA ARG A 42 -11.60 10.17 -28.83
C ARG A 42 -11.88 10.11 -27.33
N LEU A 43 -11.13 9.30 -26.60
CA LEU A 43 -11.23 9.24 -25.13
C LEU A 43 -10.81 10.56 -24.49
N LYS A 44 -9.73 11.17 -24.95
CA LYS A 44 -9.28 12.52 -24.52
C LYS A 44 -10.37 13.55 -24.79
N ALA A 45 -10.95 13.55 -25.99
CA ALA A 45 -12.01 14.49 -26.34
C ALA A 45 -13.26 14.35 -25.46
N LEU A 46 -13.63 13.14 -25.06
CA LEU A 46 -14.77 12.88 -24.17
C LEU A 46 -14.49 13.23 -22.69
N LEU A 47 -13.26 13.15 -22.26
CA LEU A 47 -12.83 13.48 -20.90
C LEU A 47 -12.67 15.00 -20.68
N GLY A 48 -12.62 15.79 -21.76
CA GLY A 48 -12.45 17.24 -21.71
C GLY A 48 -11.08 17.66 -21.15
N ASP A 49 -11.02 18.79 -20.46
CA ASP A 49 -9.77 19.39 -19.94
C ASP A 49 -9.04 18.51 -18.91
N PHE A 50 -9.69 17.49 -18.39
CA PHE A 50 -9.03 16.47 -17.54
C PHE A 50 -8.20 15.45 -18.33
N SER A 51 -8.20 15.54 -19.65
CA SER A 51 -7.58 14.58 -20.57
C SER A 51 -6.12 14.88 -20.91
N GLU A 52 -5.48 15.87 -20.30
CA GLU A 52 -4.03 16.02 -20.39
C GLU A 52 -3.35 14.82 -19.72
N ILE A 53 -3.31 13.71 -20.45
CA ILE A 53 -2.36 12.64 -20.18
C ILE A 53 -1.00 13.24 -20.53
N LYS A 54 -0.31 13.78 -19.52
CA LYS A 54 1.04 14.28 -19.69
C LYS A 54 1.90 13.12 -20.14
N GLU A 55 2.33 13.15 -21.39
CA GLU A 55 3.31 12.20 -21.91
C GLU A 55 4.65 12.32 -21.15
N GLU A 56 4.91 13.48 -20.55
CA GLU A 56 6.02 13.77 -19.67
C GLU A 56 5.49 14.23 -18.31
N GLY A 57 5.35 13.29 -17.39
CA GLY A 57 4.94 13.54 -16.02
C GLY A 57 5.90 12.92 -15.02
N TYR A 58 6.01 13.52 -13.84
CA TYR A 58 6.62 12.85 -12.70
C TYR A 58 5.77 11.63 -12.34
N GLY A 59 6.37 10.44 -12.38
CA GLY A 59 5.70 9.19 -12.06
C GLY A 59 6.73 8.10 -11.74
N LEU A 60 6.29 7.05 -11.07
CA LEU A 60 7.13 5.90 -10.78
C LEU A 60 7.21 5.01 -12.02
N ASP A 61 8.39 4.89 -12.62
CA ASP A 61 8.69 3.88 -13.63
C ASP A 61 9.76 2.90 -13.12
N PHE A 62 9.58 1.62 -13.43
CA PHE A 62 10.49 0.57 -13.04
C PHE A 62 10.41 -0.62 -13.99
N VAL A 63 11.48 -1.38 -14.06
CA VAL A 63 11.55 -2.58 -14.90
C VAL A 63 10.55 -3.61 -14.41
N GLY A 64 9.68 -4.09 -15.32
CA GLY A 64 8.63 -5.07 -14.97
C GLY A 64 7.28 -4.47 -14.59
N LYS A 65 7.12 -3.14 -14.58
CA LYS A 65 5.85 -2.48 -14.22
C LYS A 65 4.66 -2.99 -15.03
N LYS A 66 4.80 -3.09 -16.36
CA LYS A 66 3.73 -3.61 -17.24
C LYS A 66 3.37 -5.07 -16.92
N ILE A 67 4.38 -5.89 -16.63
CA ILE A 67 4.15 -7.30 -16.24
C ILE A 67 3.42 -7.36 -14.90
N ALA A 68 3.86 -6.59 -13.92
CA ALA A 68 3.24 -6.52 -12.60
C ALA A 68 1.77 -6.07 -12.71
N LEU A 69 1.49 -5.07 -13.53
CA LEU A 69 0.13 -4.62 -13.81
C LEU A 69 -0.72 -5.76 -14.41
N ASN A 70 -0.19 -6.44 -15.43
CA ASN A 70 -0.88 -7.57 -16.05
C ASN A 70 -1.13 -8.72 -15.07
N GLN A 71 -0.21 -8.97 -14.13
CA GLN A 71 -0.41 -9.98 -13.09
C GLN A 71 -1.63 -9.67 -12.20
N ALA A 72 -1.91 -8.41 -11.88
CA ALA A 72 -3.09 -8.04 -11.11
C ALA A 72 -4.40 -8.44 -11.82
N PHE A 73 -4.43 -8.34 -13.15
CA PHE A 73 -5.62 -8.61 -13.97
C PHE A 73 -5.70 -10.03 -14.53
N LYS A 74 -4.60 -10.78 -14.49
CA LYS A 74 -4.58 -12.17 -14.98
C LYS A 74 -5.61 -13.00 -14.24
N LYS A 75 -6.45 -13.72 -15.00
CA LYS A 75 -7.48 -14.60 -14.45
C LYS A 75 -6.87 -15.62 -13.49
N ASN A 76 -7.48 -15.79 -12.33
CA ASN A 76 -7.13 -16.80 -11.35
C ASN A 76 -8.17 -17.93 -11.38
N ASN A 77 -7.72 -19.15 -11.63
CA ASN A 77 -8.58 -20.33 -11.63
C ASN A 77 -8.55 -21.10 -10.28
N LYS A 78 -7.82 -20.58 -9.30
CA LYS A 78 -7.74 -21.18 -7.95
C LYS A 78 -8.99 -20.84 -7.16
N ILE A 79 -9.32 -21.71 -6.21
CA ILE A 79 -10.45 -21.58 -5.30
C ILE A 79 -9.98 -21.71 -3.85
N LEU A 80 -10.69 -21.11 -2.92
CA LEU A 80 -10.50 -21.38 -1.50
C LEU A 80 -11.12 -22.73 -1.14
N LYS A 81 -10.34 -23.58 -0.49
CA LYS A 81 -10.81 -24.88 0.01
C LYS A 81 -10.85 -24.82 1.53
N PRO A 82 -12.00 -25.11 2.17
CA PRO A 82 -12.07 -25.24 3.62
C PRO A 82 -11.12 -26.34 4.10
N LEU A 83 -10.33 -26.06 5.14
CA LEU A 83 -9.44 -27.04 5.76
C LEU A 83 -10.11 -27.72 6.97
N ASN A 84 -10.99 -27.00 7.65
CA ASN A 84 -11.71 -27.47 8.82
C ASN A 84 -13.08 -26.78 8.91
N GLU A 85 -13.99 -27.38 9.63
CA GLU A 85 -15.24 -26.75 10.03
C GLU A 85 -14.97 -25.84 11.24
N SER A 86 -15.55 -24.64 11.21
CA SER A 86 -15.40 -23.67 12.29
C SER A 86 -16.65 -22.80 12.39
N THR A 87 -17.07 -22.51 13.62
CA THR A 87 -18.12 -21.54 13.94
C THR A 87 -17.58 -20.11 14.05
N SER A 88 -16.28 -19.92 13.91
CA SER A 88 -15.62 -18.60 13.96
C SER A 88 -16.09 -17.72 12.81
N LYS A 89 -16.25 -16.43 13.11
CA LYS A 89 -16.49 -15.39 12.10
C LYS A 89 -15.19 -14.88 11.46
N HIS A 90 -14.02 -15.36 11.95
CA HIS A 90 -12.71 -15.00 11.42
C HIS A 90 -12.28 -16.00 10.36
N ILE A 91 -11.60 -15.52 9.33
CA ILE A 91 -11.12 -16.33 8.20
C ILE A 91 -9.59 -16.26 8.20
N LEU A 92 -8.93 -17.42 8.24
CA LEU A 92 -7.50 -17.57 8.01
C LEU A 92 -7.29 -18.22 6.65
N ILE A 93 -6.58 -17.53 5.75
CA ILE A 93 -6.28 -18.04 4.40
C ILE A 93 -4.80 -18.41 4.35
N LYS A 94 -4.48 -19.66 4.00
CA LYS A 94 -3.12 -20.14 3.78
C LYS A 94 -2.87 -20.34 2.29
N GLY A 95 -1.84 -19.66 1.76
CA GLY A 95 -1.47 -19.75 0.35
C GLY A 95 -0.76 -18.49 -0.15
N ASP A 96 -0.55 -18.39 -1.45
CA ASP A 96 -0.05 -17.16 -2.07
C ASP A 96 -1.07 -16.03 -1.90
N ASN A 97 -0.60 -14.88 -1.42
CA ASN A 97 -1.49 -13.76 -1.11
C ASN A 97 -2.01 -13.04 -2.36
N LEU A 98 -1.30 -13.06 -3.50
CA LEU A 98 -1.81 -12.50 -4.76
C LEU A 98 -3.01 -13.29 -5.27
N ASP A 99 -2.94 -14.63 -5.21
CA ASP A 99 -4.06 -15.50 -5.54
C ASP A 99 -5.24 -15.29 -4.59
N ALA A 100 -4.96 -15.22 -3.29
CA ALA A 100 -5.98 -14.96 -2.28
C ALA A 100 -6.69 -13.61 -2.51
N LEU A 101 -5.96 -12.54 -2.80
CA LEU A 101 -6.53 -11.23 -3.09
C LEU A 101 -7.43 -11.24 -4.32
N LYS A 102 -7.04 -11.96 -5.39
CA LYS A 102 -7.86 -12.13 -6.60
C LYS A 102 -9.18 -12.86 -6.31
N ILE A 103 -9.15 -13.88 -5.45
CA ILE A 103 -10.35 -14.60 -5.04
C ILE A 103 -11.24 -13.72 -4.16
N LEU A 104 -10.64 -13.04 -3.17
CA LEU A 104 -11.37 -12.15 -2.27
C LEU A 104 -12.03 -10.98 -3.01
N LYS A 105 -11.41 -10.46 -4.06
CA LYS A 105 -12.00 -9.39 -4.87
C LYS A 105 -13.40 -9.73 -5.38
N GLN A 106 -13.69 -10.98 -5.69
CA GLN A 106 -15.00 -11.40 -6.19
C GLN A 106 -16.13 -11.18 -5.18
N SER A 107 -15.85 -11.32 -3.89
CA SER A 107 -16.86 -11.25 -2.82
C SER A 107 -16.69 -10.07 -1.86
N TYR A 108 -15.49 -9.51 -1.78
CA TYR A 108 -15.11 -8.48 -0.81
C TYR A 108 -14.68 -7.15 -1.44
N SER A 109 -14.92 -6.95 -2.75
CA SER A 109 -14.70 -5.64 -3.38
C SER A 109 -15.44 -4.56 -2.62
N GLU A 110 -14.74 -3.48 -2.24
CA GLU A 110 -15.24 -2.33 -1.48
C GLU A 110 -15.90 -2.68 -0.12
N LYS A 111 -15.50 -3.79 0.51
CA LYS A 111 -16.08 -4.21 1.80
C LYS A 111 -15.10 -4.16 2.97
N ILE A 112 -13.81 -4.02 2.72
CA ILE A 112 -12.78 -4.03 3.77
C ILE A 112 -12.58 -2.63 4.31
N LYS A 113 -12.73 -2.46 5.63
CA LYS A 113 -12.56 -1.16 6.29
C LYS A 113 -11.09 -0.82 6.53
N MET A 114 -10.29 -1.80 6.91
CA MET A 114 -8.88 -1.61 7.23
C MET A 114 -8.06 -2.79 6.71
N ILE A 115 -6.92 -2.48 6.11
CA ILE A 115 -5.89 -3.44 5.73
C ILE A 115 -4.61 -3.07 6.50
N TYR A 116 -3.96 -4.05 7.11
CA TYR A 116 -2.61 -3.92 7.67
C TYR A 116 -1.73 -4.97 7.03
N ILE A 117 -0.59 -4.56 6.49
CA ILE A 117 0.39 -5.47 5.90
C ILE A 117 1.80 -5.19 6.42
N ASP A 118 2.56 -6.26 6.52
CA ASP A 118 3.98 -6.29 6.87
C ASP A 118 4.71 -7.03 5.74
N PRO A 119 5.06 -6.34 4.64
CA PRO A 119 5.68 -6.95 3.48
C PRO A 119 7.16 -7.26 3.75
N PRO A 120 7.83 -8.07 2.89
CA PRO A 120 9.28 -8.21 2.94
C PRO A 120 9.96 -6.85 2.80
N TYR A 121 10.97 -6.56 3.64
CA TYR A 121 11.67 -5.27 3.65
C TYR A 121 12.84 -5.19 2.65
N ASN A 122 13.01 -6.22 1.83
CA ASN A 122 14.12 -6.33 0.86
C ASN A 122 15.51 -6.20 1.51
N THR A 123 15.67 -6.79 2.68
CA THR A 123 16.94 -6.84 3.40
C THR A 123 17.85 -7.93 2.83
N LYS A 124 19.16 -7.84 3.07
CA LYS A 124 20.10 -8.89 2.60
C LYS A 124 19.84 -10.28 3.20
N ASN A 125 19.16 -10.33 4.35
CA ASN A 125 18.86 -11.55 5.10
C ASN A 125 17.48 -12.13 4.77
N ASP A 126 16.63 -11.34 4.12
CA ASP A 126 15.38 -11.86 3.61
C ASP A 126 15.73 -12.77 2.44
N SER A 127 15.51 -14.06 2.61
CA SER A 127 15.49 -15.03 1.52
C SER A 127 14.31 -14.74 0.56
N PHE A 128 13.97 -13.46 0.41
CA PHE A 128 13.05 -12.96 -0.59
C PHE A 128 13.75 -13.03 -1.93
N ILE A 129 13.90 -14.28 -2.37
CA ILE A 129 14.20 -14.59 -3.73
C ILE A 129 12.87 -14.42 -4.45
N TYR A 130 12.83 -13.48 -5.37
CA TYR A 130 11.86 -13.51 -6.43
C TYR A 130 11.94 -14.89 -7.07
N SER A 131 11.25 -15.88 -6.49
CA SER A 131 11.10 -17.16 -7.13
C SER A 131 10.16 -16.94 -8.31
N ASP A 132 10.71 -16.62 -9.44
CA ASP A 132 10.54 -17.38 -10.66
C ASP A 132 9.26 -17.25 -11.49
N ASP A 133 8.37 -16.32 -11.23
CA ASP A 133 7.37 -16.05 -12.26
C ASP A 133 7.94 -15.21 -13.45
N PHE A 134 9.20 -14.77 -13.35
CA PHE A 134 10.00 -14.38 -14.52
C PHE A 134 10.54 -15.59 -15.31
N SER A 135 10.31 -16.81 -14.84
CA SER A 135 10.69 -18.05 -15.52
C SER A 135 9.62 -18.61 -16.46
N GLN A 136 8.42 -18.03 -16.47
CA GLN A 136 7.51 -18.26 -17.59
C GLN A 136 8.21 -17.75 -18.83
N SER A 137 8.47 -18.65 -19.75
CA SER A 137 9.36 -18.55 -20.90
C SER A 137 9.84 -17.14 -21.21
N ASN A 138 11.15 -16.89 -21.16
CA ASN A 138 11.77 -15.61 -21.52
C ASN A 138 11.17 -15.02 -22.81
N GLU A 139 10.59 -15.84 -23.67
CA GLU A 139 9.93 -15.46 -24.91
C GLU A 139 8.58 -14.77 -24.74
N GLU A 140 7.73 -15.18 -23.78
CA GLU A 140 6.46 -14.48 -23.52
C GLU A 140 6.70 -13.13 -22.84
N ILE A 141 7.68 -13.06 -21.94
CA ILE A 141 8.09 -11.81 -21.30
C ILE A 141 8.67 -10.84 -22.32
N LEU A 142 9.53 -11.34 -23.22
CA LEU A 142 10.13 -10.57 -24.32
C LEU A 142 9.08 -10.00 -25.26
N LYS A 143 8.09 -10.80 -25.65
CA LYS A 143 6.97 -10.36 -26.50
C LYS A 143 6.10 -9.32 -25.83
N THR A 144 5.88 -9.45 -24.52
CA THR A 144 5.02 -8.51 -23.76
C THR A 144 5.71 -7.18 -23.46
N LEU A 145 7.04 -7.17 -23.33
CA LEU A 145 7.82 -5.98 -22.97
C LEU A 145 8.48 -5.29 -24.15
N ASP A 146 8.50 -5.91 -25.32
CA ASP A 146 9.29 -5.43 -26.46
C ASP A 146 10.78 -5.23 -26.14
N TYR A 147 11.32 -6.08 -25.25
CA TYR A 147 12.73 -6.05 -24.82
C TYR A 147 13.53 -7.16 -25.49
N SER A 148 14.74 -6.83 -25.94
CA SER A 148 15.69 -7.85 -26.41
C SER A 148 16.21 -8.69 -25.23
N LYS A 149 16.63 -9.93 -25.53
CA LYS A 149 17.20 -10.83 -24.52
C LYS A 149 18.42 -10.21 -23.83
N GLU A 150 19.27 -9.51 -24.57
CA GLU A 150 20.45 -8.81 -24.06
C GLU A 150 20.06 -7.72 -23.04
N LYS A 151 18.96 -7.00 -23.28
CA LYS A 151 18.46 -5.97 -22.39
C LYS A 151 17.95 -6.55 -21.08
N LEU A 152 17.31 -7.73 -21.11
CA LEU A 152 16.90 -8.45 -19.90
C LEU A 152 18.10 -8.96 -19.10
N ASP A 153 19.10 -9.53 -19.76
CA ASP A 153 20.31 -10.03 -19.11
C ASP A 153 21.13 -8.87 -18.52
N TYR A 154 21.21 -7.74 -19.21
CA TYR A 154 21.81 -6.51 -18.71
C TYR A 154 21.09 -6.01 -17.45
N ILE A 155 19.79 -6.00 -17.44
CA ILE A 155 18.96 -5.61 -16.28
C ILE A 155 19.18 -6.56 -15.10
N LYS A 156 19.18 -7.87 -15.32
CA LYS A 156 19.47 -8.88 -14.28
C LYS A 156 20.88 -8.69 -13.69
N ASN A 157 21.87 -8.37 -14.51
CA ASN A 157 23.24 -8.16 -14.07
C ASN A 157 23.45 -6.84 -13.31
N LEU A 158 22.71 -5.77 -13.68
CA LEU A 158 22.82 -4.48 -13.02
C LEU A 158 22.25 -4.46 -11.60
N PHE A 159 21.19 -5.21 -11.35
CA PHE A 159 20.41 -5.03 -10.11
C PHE A 159 20.75 -6.03 -9.01
N GLY A 160 21.52 -7.07 -9.28
CA GLY A 160 21.98 -8.03 -8.25
C GLY A 160 20.85 -8.56 -7.35
N SER A 161 21.20 -8.92 -6.11
CA SER A 161 20.28 -9.53 -5.14
C SER A 161 19.33 -8.55 -4.42
N LYS A 162 19.51 -7.23 -4.61
CA LYS A 162 18.68 -6.17 -4.04
C LYS A 162 18.07 -5.31 -5.15
N CYS A 163 17.14 -5.87 -5.89
CA CYS A 163 16.51 -5.14 -6.97
C CYS A 163 15.22 -4.45 -6.49
N HIS A 164 15.24 -3.12 -6.34
CA HIS A 164 14.03 -2.35 -6.04
C HIS A 164 12.92 -2.59 -7.08
N SER A 165 13.27 -2.69 -8.36
CA SER A 165 12.31 -3.02 -9.42
C SER A 165 11.64 -4.38 -9.21
N GLY A 166 12.38 -5.36 -8.71
CA GLY A 166 11.84 -6.66 -8.35
C GLY A 166 10.84 -6.55 -7.21
N TRP A 167 11.20 -5.87 -6.14
CA TRP A 167 10.33 -5.64 -4.99
C TRP A 167 9.06 -4.86 -5.40
N LEU A 168 9.21 -3.81 -6.19
CA LEU A 168 8.08 -3.04 -6.74
C LEU A 168 7.16 -3.91 -7.60
N SER A 169 7.72 -4.77 -8.45
CA SER A 169 6.94 -5.70 -9.28
C SER A 169 6.15 -6.71 -8.44
N PHE A 170 6.67 -7.10 -7.29
CA PHE A 170 5.96 -7.94 -6.34
C PHE A 170 4.84 -7.19 -5.62
N MET A 171 5.10 -5.97 -5.16
CA MET A 171 4.14 -5.19 -4.38
C MET A 171 3.01 -4.59 -5.22
N TYR A 172 3.31 -4.15 -6.45
CA TYR A 172 2.37 -3.43 -7.31
C TYR A 172 1.02 -4.13 -7.50
N PRO A 173 0.97 -5.40 -7.96
CA PRO A 173 -0.30 -6.10 -8.16
C PRO A 173 -1.06 -6.34 -6.84
N ARG A 174 -0.36 -6.52 -5.74
CA ARG A 174 -0.94 -6.73 -4.42
C ARG A 174 -1.61 -5.49 -3.87
N LEU A 175 -0.96 -4.34 -3.99
CA LEU A 175 -1.50 -3.05 -3.56
C LEU A 175 -2.67 -2.59 -4.43
N LEU A 176 -2.63 -2.84 -5.75
CA LEU A 176 -3.76 -2.58 -6.65
C LEU A 176 -5.01 -3.35 -6.20
N LEU A 177 -4.87 -4.65 -5.95
CA LEU A 177 -5.99 -5.48 -5.50
C LEU A 177 -6.44 -5.11 -4.07
N ALA A 178 -5.51 -4.74 -3.19
CA ALA A 178 -5.84 -4.25 -1.85
C ALA A 178 -6.69 -2.98 -1.91
N LYS A 179 -6.36 -2.02 -2.81
CA LYS A 179 -7.18 -0.83 -3.05
C LYS A 179 -8.61 -1.17 -3.47
N ASP A 180 -8.78 -2.18 -4.34
CA ASP A 180 -10.10 -2.62 -4.81
C ASP A 180 -10.95 -3.22 -3.67
N LEU A 181 -10.31 -3.87 -2.71
CA LEU A 181 -11.00 -4.43 -1.54
C LEU A 181 -11.44 -3.37 -0.54
N LEU A 182 -10.74 -2.24 -0.44
CA LEU A 182 -11.03 -1.20 0.54
C LEU A 182 -12.36 -0.51 0.24
N LYS A 183 -13.13 -0.23 1.29
CA LYS A 183 -14.26 0.70 1.26
C LYS A 183 -13.81 2.10 0.86
N GLN A 184 -14.73 2.96 0.44
CA GLN A 184 -14.44 4.37 0.14
C GLN A 184 -13.87 5.12 1.35
N ASP A 185 -14.32 4.76 2.55
CA ASP A 185 -13.83 5.26 3.83
C ASP A 185 -12.83 4.28 4.49
N GLY A 186 -12.16 3.46 3.67
CA GLY A 186 -11.18 2.48 4.10
C GLY A 186 -9.76 3.03 4.17
N VAL A 187 -8.90 2.34 4.92
CA VAL A 187 -7.52 2.73 5.20
C VAL A 187 -6.59 1.53 5.09
N ILE A 188 -5.37 1.76 4.63
CA ILE A 188 -4.28 0.77 4.63
C ILE A 188 -3.11 1.28 5.45
N PHE A 189 -2.55 0.41 6.27
CA PHE A 189 -1.29 0.61 6.99
C PHE A 189 -0.26 -0.39 6.50
N ILE A 190 0.96 0.09 6.25
CA ILE A 190 2.04 -0.71 5.67
C ILE A 190 3.31 -0.48 6.47
N SER A 191 3.79 -1.54 7.14
CA SER A 191 5.10 -1.51 7.82
C SER A 191 6.22 -1.61 6.79
N ILE A 192 7.28 -0.86 6.99
CA ILE A 192 8.49 -0.89 6.12
C ILE A 192 9.69 -0.28 6.86
N ASP A 193 10.91 -0.67 6.46
CA ASP A 193 12.13 -0.02 6.92
C ASP A 193 12.75 0.88 5.84
N ASP A 194 13.93 1.46 6.14
CA ASP A 194 14.67 2.36 5.23
C ASP A 194 15.00 1.75 3.85
N ASN A 195 14.98 0.40 3.71
CA ASN A 195 15.42 -0.22 2.45
C ASN A 195 14.45 0.07 1.31
N GLU A 196 13.13 0.06 1.57
CA GLU A 196 12.11 0.24 0.53
C GLU A 196 11.08 1.34 0.87
N PHE A 197 11.33 2.13 1.90
CA PHE A 197 10.41 3.21 2.30
C PHE A 197 10.10 4.19 1.16
N ALA A 198 11.14 4.71 0.49
CA ALA A 198 10.97 5.69 -0.59
C ALA A 198 10.22 5.08 -1.79
N GLN A 199 10.57 3.85 -2.16
CA GLN A 199 9.93 3.11 -3.24
C GLN A 199 8.47 2.82 -2.94
N LEU A 200 8.17 2.38 -1.71
CA LEU A 200 6.81 2.14 -1.25
C LEU A 200 5.97 3.41 -1.25
N LYS A 201 6.54 4.54 -0.79
CA LYS A 201 5.84 5.83 -0.79
C LYS A 201 5.41 6.22 -2.20
N LEU A 202 6.35 6.19 -3.16
CA LEU A 202 6.05 6.51 -4.57
C LEU A 202 5.05 5.53 -5.19
N LEU A 203 5.15 4.25 -4.87
CA LEU A 203 4.22 3.23 -5.34
C LEU A 203 2.81 3.46 -4.80
N CYS A 204 2.68 3.80 -3.54
CA CYS A 204 1.40 4.11 -2.91
C CYS A 204 0.81 5.43 -3.42
N ASP A 205 1.64 6.45 -3.69
CA ASP A 205 1.20 7.70 -4.32
C ASP A 205 0.58 7.45 -5.69
N GLU A 206 1.20 6.58 -6.50
CA GLU A 206 0.64 6.18 -7.79
C GLU A 206 -0.67 5.40 -7.66
N ILE A 207 -0.71 4.42 -6.76
CA ILE A 207 -1.87 3.52 -6.64
C ILE A 207 -3.03 4.20 -5.94
N PHE A 208 -2.81 4.78 -4.76
CA PHE A 208 -3.87 5.37 -3.93
C PHE A 208 -4.13 6.84 -4.28
N GLY A 209 -3.14 7.53 -4.83
CA GLY A 209 -3.09 8.95 -5.08
C GLY A 209 -2.40 9.71 -3.94
N GLU A 210 -1.51 10.64 -4.25
CA GLU A 210 -0.75 11.44 -3.29
C GLU A 210 -1.66 12.17 -2.28
N ARG A 211 -2.79 12.69 -2.73
CA ARG A 211 -3.79 13.37 -1.88
C ARG A 211 -4.42 12.46 -0.81
N ASN A 212 -4.29 11.16 -0.98
CA ASN A 212 -4.82 10.15 -0.06
C ASN A 212 -3.77 9.65 0.94
N PHE A 213 -2.57 10.21 0.91
CA PHE A 213 -1.58 10.02 1.96
C PHE A 213 -2.10 10.63 3.28
N VAL A 214 -2.07 9.84 4.36
CA VAL A 214 -2.56 10.25 5.67
C VAL A 214 -1.40 10.57 6.59
N ALA A 215 -0.50 9.62 6.76
CA ALA A 215 0.60 9.77 7.70
C ALA A 215 1.76 8.80 7.42
N GLU A 216 2.94 9.24 7.85
CA GLU A 216 4.13 8.45 8.06
C GLU A 216 4.41 8.41 9.55
N MET A 217 4.47 7.21 10.12
CA MET A 217 4.63 7.01 11.55
C MET A 217 5.95 6.28 11.81
N PRO A 218 7.02 6.97 12.25
CA PRO A 218 8.23 6.28 12.67
C PRO A 218 7.97 5.49 13.95
N ARG A 219 8.36 4.21 13.95
CA ARG A 219 8.20 3.30 15.08
C ARG A 219 9.55 2.99 15.68
N LEU A 220 9.74 3.26 16.96
CA LEU A 220 10.95 2.92 17.69
C LEU A 220 11.04 1.41 17.89
N VAL A 221 12.03 0.76 17.26
CA VAL A 221 12.28 -0.70 17.35
C VAL A 221 13.25 -1.03 18.47
N LYS A 222 14.25 -0.17 18.71
CA LYS A 222 15.29 -0.37 19.73
C LYS A 222 15.53 0.90 20.51
N ARG A 223 15.47 0.84 21.84
CA ARG A 223 15.74 2.02 22.70
C ARG A 223 17.23 2.30 22.89
N ALA A 224 18.06 1.28 22.83
CA ALA A 224 19.52 1.40 22.90
C ALA A 224 20.17 0.18 22.25
N GLY A 225 21.32 0.34 21.65
CA GLY A 225 22.12 -0.75 21.10
C GLY A 225 23.52 -0.25 20.75
N LYS A 226 24.54 -1.10 20.88
CA LYS A 226 25.85 -0.81 20.30
C LYS A 226 25.64 -0.73 18.79
N SER A 227 25.74 0.47 18.24
CA SER A 227 25.71 0.66 16.79
C SER A 227 27.12 0.36 16.26
N THR A 228 27.21 -0.50 15.26
CA THR A 228 28.43 -0.67 14.46
C THR A 228 28.57 0.44 13.41
N ASN A 229 27.53 1.25 13.22
CA ASN A 229 27.46 2.36 12.29
C ASN A 229 27.57 3.69 13.04
N GLN A 230 28.04 4.74 12.36
CA GLN A 230 28.14 6.09 12.94
C GLN A 230 26.79 6.64 13.40
N ILE A 231 25.70 6.25 12.72
CA ILE A 231 24.31 6.63 13.07
C ILE A 231 23.53 5.34 13.35
N ALA A 232 22.95 5.26 14.54
CA ALA A 232 22.14 4.10 14.92
C ALA A 232 20.80 4.11 14.19
N LYS A 233 20.44 2.97 13.59
CA LYS A 233 19.12 2.74 13.00
C LYS A 233 18.22 2.06 14.04
N ASN A 234 17.37 2.84 14.68
CA ASN A 234 16.56 2.40 15.82
C ASN A 234 15.05 2.38 15.51
N HIS A 235 14.66 2.73 14.32
CA HIS A 235 13.25 2.84 13.91
C HIS A 235 13.00 2.18 12.55
N ASP A 236 11.76 1.87 12.32
CA ASP A 236 11.12 1.58 11.05
C ASP A 236 9.89 2.49 10.89
N TYR A 237 9.10 2.28 9.87
CA TYR A 237 7.99 3.15 9.53
C TYR A 237 6.70 2.36 9.36
N VAL A 238 5.58 3.03 9.62
CA VAL A 238 4.26 2.58 9.16
C VAL A 238 3.68 3.68 8.28
N LEU A 239 3.49 3.39 7.00
CA LEU A 239 2.81 4.27 6.06
C LEU A 239 1.31 4.07 6.15
N CYS A 240 0.55 5.15 6.10
CA CYS A 240 -0.90 5.16 6.14
C CYS A 240 -1.48 5.88 4.92
N TYR A 241 -2.34 5.19 4.18
CA TYR A 241 -3.11 5.75 3.07
C TYR A 241 -4.60 5.47 3.25
N GLN A 242 -5.43 6.42 2.91
CA GLN A 242 -6.87 6.22 2.77
C GLN A 242 -7.24 5.91 1.32
N LYS A 243 -8.41 5.28 1.08
CA LYS A 243 -8.89 5.09 -0.28
C LYS A 243 -9.45 6.37 -0.88
N ASN A 244 -10.29 7.09 -0.14
CA ASN A 244 -10.86 8.37 -0.56
C ASN A 244 -10.98 9.33 0.62
N SER A 245 -11.67 8.92 1.69
CA SER A 245 -11.80 9.73 2.91
C SER A 245 -11.86 8.82 4.13
N ILE A 246 -11.25 9.23 5.23
CA ILE A 246 -11.37 8.54 6.51
C ILE A 246 -11.58 9.55 7.62
N ASN A 247 -12.40 9.18 8.59
CA ASN A 247 -12.56 9.92 9.82
C ASN A 247 -12.02 9.05 10.97
N PHE A 248 -10.85 9.42 11.48
CA PHE A 248 -10.30 8.81 12.68
C PHE A 248 -11.01 9.39 13.90
N LYS A 249 -11.54 8.52 14.72
CA LYS A 249 -12.09 8.94 16.01
C LYS A 249 -10.95 9.28 16.95
N GLN A 250 -11.11 10.33 17.70
CA GLN A 250 -10.25 10.62 18.83
C GLN A 250 -10.39 9.50 19.86
N ILE A 251 -9.27 9.11 20.48
CA ILE A 251 -9.31 8.18 21.61
C ILE A 251 -10.00 8.90 22.76
N ASP A 252 -11.01 8.26 23.34
CA ASP A 252 -11.64 8.79 24.55
C ASP A 252 -10.57 8.90 25.63
N ILE A 253 -10.44 10.09 26.21
CA ILE A 253 -9.51 10.35 27.30
C ILE A 253 -10.11 9.69 28.56
N ASP A 254 -9.38 8.72 29.13
CA ASP A 254 -9.75 8.19 30.45
C ASP A 254 -9.43 9.25 31.50
N GLU A 255 -10.46 9.74 32.18
CA GLU A 255 -10.29 10.74 33.25
C GLU A 255 -9.38 10.24 34.39
N ASN A 256 -9.25 8.93 34.57
CA ASN A 256 -8.33 8.33 35.51
C ASN A 256 -6.84 8.52 35.13
N ASP A 257 -6.53 8.78 33.88
CA ASP A 257 -5.19 9.12 33.43
C ASP A 257 -4.76 10.53 33.85
N TYR A 258 -5.71 11.36 34.33
CA TYR A 258 -5.51 12.75 34.72
C TYR A 258 -6.00 13.00 36.16
N PRO A 259 -5.32 12.41 37.16
CA PRO A 259 -5.83 12.36 38.54
C PRO A 259 -5.80 13.71 39.27
N PHE A 260 -5.03 14.69 38.79
CA PHE A 260 -4.87 15.96 39.45
C PHE A 260 -5.89 16.99 38.94
N LYS A 261 -6.45 17.78 39.88
CA LYS A 261 -7.40 18.86 39.59
C LYS A 261 -6.91 20.15 40.24
N ASP A 262 -7.08 21.26 39.54
CA ASP A 262 -6.80 22.59 40.05
C ASP A 262 -7.96 23.55 39.81
N GLU A 263 -7.78 24.83 40.07
CA GLU A 263 -8.78 25.87 39.89
C GLU A 263 -9.34 25.98 38.46
N PHE A 264 -8.59 25.54 37.47
CA PHE A 264 -8.98 25.53 36.04
C PHE A 264 -9.63 24.22 35.58
N TYR A 265 -9.95 23.31 36.51
CA TYR A 265 -10.51 21.99 36.15
C TYR A 265 -11.77 22.09 35.29
N ASN A 266 -12.63 23.09 35.57
CA ASN A 266 -13.86 23.27 34.81
C ASN A 266 -13.65 23.77 33.37
N GLU A 267 -12.48 24.35 33.08
CA GLU A 267 -12.16 24.89 31.77
C GLU A 267 -11.38 23.88 30.92
N ARG A 268 -10.44 23.14 31.51
CA ARG A 268 -9.48 22.28 30.77
C ARG A 268 -9.49 20.80 31.19
N GLY A 269 -10.27 20.40 32.18
CA GLY A 269 -10.28 19.04 32.74
C GLY A 269 -9.11 18.78 33.71
N GLY A 270 -8.95 17.52 34.08
CA GLY A 270 -7.86 17.08 34.93
C GLY A 270 -6.49 17.12 34.23
N TYR A 271 -5.40 17.03 34.99
CA TYR A 271 -4.05 16.97 34.46
C TYR A 271 -3.24 15.85 35.12
N ARG A 272 -2.14 15.48 34.46
CA ARG A 272 -1.14 14.54 34.99
C ARG A 272 0.24 15.19 34.95
N LEU A 273 1.07 14.84 35.91
CA LEU A 273 2.50 15.21 35.90
C LEU A 273 3.22 14.23 34.99
N ASN A 274 3.75 14.73 33.88
CA ASN A 274 4.39 13.87 32.88
C ASN A 274 5.90 13.74 33.11
N GLN A 275 6.53 14.81 33.60
CA GLN A 275 7.97 14.83 33.98
C GLN A 275 8.16 15.85 35.11
N ALA A 276 8.99 15.50 36.09
CA ALA A 276 9.55 16.50 36.99
C ALA A 276 10.63 17.30 36.23
N LEU A 277 10.84 18.55 36.68
CA LEU A 277 11.91 19.40 36.11
C LEU A 277 13.30 18.86 36.41
N ASP A 278 13.43 17.97 37.37
CA ASP A 278 14.66 17.25 37.70
C ASP A 278 14.73 15.94 36.87
N SER A 279 15.81 15.77 36.14
CA SER A 279 16.11 14.52 35.43
C SER A 279 17.14 13.72 36.21
N ASN A 280 16.67 12.72 36.95
CA ASN A 280 17.54 11.78 37.67
C ASN A 280 18.46 10.95 36.75
N THR A 281 18.22 10.97 35.44
CA THR A 281 19.01 10.19 34.45
C THR A 281 20.31 10.88 34.04
N LEU A 282 20.42 12.19 34.18
CA LEU A 282 21.60 12.95 33.81
C LEU A 282 22.52 13.28 35.02
N GLY A 283 22.09 12.98 36.26
CA GLY A 283 22.74 13.44 37.46
C GLY A 283 22.67 14.97 37.63
N TYR A 284 23.23 15.47 38.73
CA TYR A 284 23.25 16.92 39.00
C TYR A 284 24.16 17.64 38.00
N VAL A 285 23.61 18.62 37.30
CA VAL A 285 24.34 19.49 36.36
C VAL A 285 24.26 20.93 36.87
N LYS A 286 25.33 21.43 37.42
CA LYS A 286 25.41 22.78 38.03
C LYS A 286 24.95 23.91 37.10
N SER A 287 25.18 23.80 35.81
CA SER A 287 24.72 24.81 34.82
C SER A 287 23.24 24.84 34.57
N LEU A 288 22.49 23.84 35.06
CA LEU A 288 21.03 23.73 34.97
C LEU A 288 20.36 24.00 36.31
N ASP A 289 21.16 24.32 37.35
CA ASP A 289 20.68 24.66 38.68
C ASP A 289 20.45 26.18 38.77
N TYR A 290 19.20 26.61 38.62
CA TYR A 290 18.83 28.01 38.69
C TYR A 290 17.47 28.14 39.39
N ILE A 291 17.32 29.25 40.09
CA ILE A 291 16.11 29.55 40.84
C ILE A 291 15.02 30.00 39.87
N ILE A 292 13.90 29.33 39.90
CA ILE A 292 12.70 29.74 39.15
C ILE A 292 11.76 30.46 40.13
N GLU A 293 11.39 31.70 39.85
CA GLU A 293 10.41 32.44 40.63
C GLU A 293 9.03 32.28 39.98
N ILE A 294 8.09 31.67 40.70
CA ILE A 294 6.70 31.54 40.31
C ILE A 294 5.81 32.18 41.40
N ASN A 295 5.05 33.19 41.02
CA ASN A 295 4.13 33.90 41.93
C ASN A 295 4.82 34.43 43.22
N GLY A 296 6.05 34.93 43.09
CA GLY A 296 6.83 35.45 44.17
C GLY A 296 7.42 34.40 45.11
N LYS A 297 7.43 33.13 44.71
CA LYS A 297 8.09 32.03 45.43
C LYS A 297 9.20 31.44 44.57
N ASN A 298 10.35 31.30 45.18
CA ASN A 298 11.49 30.59 44.57
C ASN A 298 11.26 29.09 44.67
N ILE A 299 11.37 28.41 43.56
CA ILE A 299 11.30 26.95 43.44
C ILE A 299 12.64 26.44 42.93
#